data_e5f2a29615f221006efcd5403b8fd202
#
_entry.id   e5f2a29615f221006efcd5403b8fd202
#
_cell.length_a   1.000
_cell.length_b   1.000
_cell.length_c   1.000
_cell.angle_alpha   90.00
_cell.angle_beta   90.00
_cell.angle_gamma   90.00
#
_symmetry.space_group_name_H-M   'P 1'
#
loop_
_entity.id
_entity.type
_entity.pdbx_description
1 polymer ?
#
loop_
_entity_poly.entity_id
_entity_poly.type
_entity_poly.pdbx_seq_one_letter_code
_entity_poly.pdbx_strand_id
1 'polypeptide(L)'
;MTIRFLAMAGGLFAPLAVACAERVDRGGARVVVGDAQRPTGSHDAFPQQQAPADTVDSLTAARRATVMDTTRIRRVPASRDVAPHAVDSAVAKDTTRPRTATRVIGPKAGDRHAAFRDAGSDLDSLWPVKGPAPLPGAILPARRIVAFYGNPLSKRMGILGEFPHEVMLAKLDSEVAAWTRIDPAHPAQPALHLIVLVADAQPGTSGKYRTRHDSAMVEKVYGWAKSRNALLFLDLQVGQSTLQYELPWIEKFLKRPDVHLGIDPEFSMKKGGIPGKRVGTYDAADINYASQYLAALVEKYHLPPKVLVVHRFTPGGVTNTRKIALDPRVQVVMDMDGFGPPWMKRDTYWRDIKREPVQFAGWKQFTKAKNDRPPTPRAEILRLWPVPLYIQIQ
;
A
#
# COMPACT_ATOMS: atom_id res chain seq x y z
N MET A 1 3.00 23.61 17.63
CA MET A 1 2.26 24.03 16.43
C MET A 1 1.30 22.91 16.07
N THR A 2 0.06 23.04 16.51
CA THR A 2 -0.96 21.97 16.45
C THR A 2 -1.64 22.02 15.07
N ILE A 3 -1.49 20.98 14.28
CA ILE A 3 -2.14 20.85 12.97
C ILE A 3 -3.58 20.43 13.20
N ARG A 4 -4.53 21.34 12.89
CA ARG A 4 -5.97 21.06 12.88
C ARG A 4 -6.33 20.35 11.57
N PHE A 5 -6.85 19.13 11.67
CA PHE A 5 -7.49 18.44 10.56
C PHE A 5 -8.94 18.93 10.40
N LEU A 6 -9.28 19.36 9.20
CA LEU A 6 -10.64 19.77 8.83
C LEU A 6 -11.38 18.53 8.33
N ALA A 7 -12.39 18.07 9.06
CA ALA A 7 -13.26 16.99 8.65
C ALA A 7 -14.54 17.57 8.00
N MET A 8 -14.84 17.14 6.76
CA MET A 8 -16.09 17.46 6.09
C MET A 8 -17.20 16.46 6.41
N ALA A 9 -18.37 16.99 6.67
CA ALA A 9 -19.58 16.26 7.05
C ALA A 9 -20.11 15.37 5.91
N GLY A 10 -20.44 14.13 6.22
CA GLY A 10 -21.17 13.23 5.34
C GLY A 10 -22.61 13.03 5.83
N GLY A 11 -23.57 13.23 4.94
CA GLY A 11 -25.00 13.04 5.22
C GLY A 11 -25.38 11.57 5.36
N LEU A 12 -26.34 11.33 6.24
CA LEU A 12 -27.01 10.03 6.43
C LEU A 12 -27.83 9.67 5.18
N PHE A 13 -27.70 8.42 4.72
CA PHE A 13 -28.73 7.74 3.93
C PHE A 13 -28.95 6.35 4.50
N ALA A 14 -30.20 6.07 4.84
CA ALA A 14 -30.69 4.78 5.27
C ALA A 14 -30.82 3.81 4.07
N PRO A 15 -30.67 2.50 4.24
CA PRO A 15 -30.89 1.52 3.17
C PRO A 15 -32.37 1.12 3.10
N LEU A 16 -32.98 1.29 1.91
CA LEU A 16 -34.23 0.62 1.54
C LEU A 16 -33.90 -0.84 1.21
N ALA A 17 -34.53 -1.77 1.91
CA ALA A 17 -34.58 -3.18 1.57
C ALA A 17 -35.63 -3.41 0.49
N VAL A 18 -35.22 -3.98 -0.64
CA VAL A 18 -36.14 -4.55 -1.63
C VAL A 18 -35.97 -6.07 -1.62
N ALA A 19 -37.01 -6.74 -1.18
CA ALA A 19 -37.16 -8.19 -1.26
C ALA A 19 -37.66 -8.54 -2.66
N CYS A 20 -36.94 -9.42 -3.38
CA CYS A 20 -37.48 -10.14 -4.53
C CYS A 20 -37.53 -11.62 -4.19
N ALA A 21 -38.76 -12.15 -4.20
CA ALA A 21 -39.06 -13.55 -4.12
C ALA A 21 -38.95 -14.16 -5.53
N GLU A 22 -38.22 -15.23 -5.70
CA GLU A 22 -38.28 -16.04 -6.91
C GLU A 22 -38.84 -17.44 -6.61
N ARG A 23 -39.76 -17.81 -7.47
CA ARG A 23 -40.54 -19.08 -7.49
C ARG A 23 -39.62 -20.24 -7.94
N VAL A 24 -39.74 -21.34 -7.24
CA VAL A 24 -39.19 -22.64 -7.66
C VAL A 24 -40.21 -23.37 -8.56
N ASP A 25 -39.80 -23.74 -9.75
CA ASP A 25 -40.55 -24.64 -10.61
C ASP A 25 -39.89 -26.03 -10.63
N ARG A 26 -40.73 -27.06 -10.49
CA ARG A 26 -40.33 -28.46 -10.42
C ARG A 26 -40.48 -29.08 -11.80
N GLY A 27 -39.43 -29.71 -12.31
CA GLY A 27 -39.49 -30.57 -13.49
C GLY A 27 -38.48 -31.71 -13.38
N GLY A 28 -38.98 -32.93 -13.16
CA GLY A 28 -38.18 -34.12 -13.03
C GLY A 28 -37.82 -34.78 -14.37
N ALA A 29 -36.67 -35.44 -14.40
CA ALA A 29 -36.41 -36.55 -15.32
C ALA A 29 -35.45 -37.56 -14.67
N ARG A 30 -35.91 -38.79 -14.58
CA ARG A 30 -35.16 -40.00 -14.23
C ARG A 30 -34.36 -40.47 -15.43
N VAL A 31 -33.10 -40.89 -15.24
CA VAL A 31 -32.40 -41.85 -16.11
C VAL A 31 -31.60 -42.84 -15.28
N VAL A 32 -31.65 -44.04 -15.76
CA VAL A 32 -31.39 -45.39 -15.26
C VAL A 32 -29.89 -45.70 -15.11
N VAL A 33 -29.64 -46.63 -14.17
CA VAL A 33 -28.44 -47.34 -13.74
C VAL A 33 -27.74 -48.12 -14.86
N GLY A 34 -26.42 -48.18 -14.79
CA GLY A 34 -25.58 -49.16 -15.50
C GLY A 34 -24.36 -49.53 -14.64
N ASP A 35 -24.35 -50.80 -14.19
CA ASP A 35 -23.27 -51.50 -13.50
C ASP A 35 -22.07 -51.77 -14.41
N ALA A 36 -20.84 -51.66 -13.90
CA ALA A 36 -19.70 -52.49 -14.32
C ALA A 36 -18.51 -52.46 -13.32
N GLN A 37 -18.37 -53.55 -12.63
CA GLN A 37 -17.19 -54.39 -12.25
C GLN A 37 -15.84 -53.73 -11.84
N ARG A 38 -15.43 -54.09 -10.61
CA ARG A 38 -14.04 -54.06 -10.06
C ARG A 38 -13.16 -55.14 -10.73
N PRO A 39 -11.83 -54.96 -10.63
CA PRO A 39 -10.99 -56.06 -10.12
C PRO A 39 -10.12 -55.68 -8.91
N THR A 40 -9.86 -56.67 -8.12
CA THR A 40 -9.08 -56.82 -6.89
C THR A 40 -7.57 -56.85 -7.15
N GLY A 41 -6.76 -56.33 -6.22
CA GLY A 41 -5.30 -56.51 -6.20
C GLY A 41 -4.64 -55.88 -4.98
N SER A 42 -4.00 -56.67 -4.17
CA SER A 42 -3.54 -56.60 -2.79
C SER A 42 -2.28 -55.76 -2.49
N HIS A 43 -2.24 -55.31 -1.21
CA HIS A 43 -1.09 -55.13 -0.29
C HIS A 43 0.14 -54.25 -0.70
N ASP A 44 0.38 -53.14 0.03
CA ASP A 44 1.37 -53.09 1.09
C ASP A 44 1.25 -51.79 1.92
N ALA A 45 1.41 -51.95 3.24
CA ALA A 45 1.23 -50.93 4.26
C ALA A 45 2.52 -50.17 4.53
N PHE A 46 2.45 -48.82 4.59
CA PHE A 46 3.41 -47.99 5.31
C PHE A 46 2.65 -46.96 6.19
N PRO A 47 3.20 -46.54 7.34
CA PRO A 47 2.42 -46.00 8.42
C PRO A 47 2.03 -44.52 8.20
N GLN A 48 0.78 -44.22 8.54
CA GLN A 48 0.22 -42.87 8.56
C GLN A 48 0.79 -42.08 9.73
N GLN A 49 1.50 -40.98 9.45
CA GLN A 49 1.64 -39.87 10.38
C GLN A 49 0.44 -38.95 10.24
N GLN A 50 -0.33 -38.83 11.29
CA GLN A 50 -1.47 -37.94 11.43
C GLN A 50 -1.02 -36.48 11.27
N ALA A 51 -1.51 -35.79 10.24
CA ALA A 51 -1.50 -34.34 10.17
C ALA A 51 -2.71 -33.80 10.94
N PRO A 52 -2.57 -32.67 11.67
CA PRO A 52 -3.68 -32.07 12.40
C PRO A 52 -4.75 -31.54 11.45
N ALA A 53 -5.99 -31.83 11.78
CA ALA A 53 -7.19 -31.37 11.08
C ALA A 53 -7.39 -29.86 11.32
N ASP A 54 -7.11 -29.05 10.29
CA ASP A 54 -7.55 -27.66 10.20
C ASP A 54 -7.92 -27.30 8.75
N THR A 55 -8.93 -27.96 8.25
CA THR A 55 -9.54 -27.60 6.95
C THR A 55 -11.04 -27.87 7.02
N VAL A 56 -11.80 -26.98 7.59
CA VAL A 56 -13.19 -26.64 7.23
C VAL A 56 -13.56 -25.37 8.01
N ASP A 57 -13.53 -24.19 7.38
CA ASP A 57 -14.39 -23.03 7.65
C ASP A 57 -13.97 -21.74 6.92
N SER A 58 -13.30 -21.84 5.78
CA SER A 58 -12.85 -20.63 5.06
C SER A 58 -13.96 -19.89 4.29
N LEU A 59 -15.11 -20.51 4.07
CA LEU A 59 -16.20 -19.90 3.29
C LEU A 59 -17.17 -19.05 4.12
N THR A 60 -17.26 -19.25 5.42
CA THR A 60 -18.16 -18.48 6.30
C THR A 60 -17.48 -17.24 6.88
N ALA A 61 -16.18 -17.23 7.06
CA ALA A 61 -15.41 -16.09 7.54
C ALA A 61 -15.34 -14.92 6.52
N ALA A 62 -15.34 -15.25 5.22
CA ALA A 62 -15.30 -14.23 4.15
C ALA A 62 -16.54 -13.32 4.11
N ARG A 63 -17.65 -13.71 4.71
CA ARG A 63 -18.87 -12.90 4.77
C ARG A 63 -18.88 -11.86 5.91
N ARG A 64 -17.95 -11.92 6.86
CA ARG A 64 -17.88 -11.02 8.04
C ARG A 64 -16.64 -10.13 8.11
N ALA A 65 -15.73 -10.17 7.14
CA ALA A 65 -14.64 -9.23 7.08
C ALA A 65 -15.21 -7.83 6.81
N THR A 66 -15.46 -7.09 7.88
CA THR A 66 -15.80 -5.67 7.79
C THR A 66 -14.54 -4.96 7.35
N VAL A 67 -14.44 -4.71 6.05
CA VAL A 67 -13.35 -3.91 5.47
C VAL A 67 -13.35 -2.56 6.15
N MET A 68 -12.26 -2.23 6.80
CA MET A 68 -12.08 -0.91 7.37
C MET A 68 -11.98 0.13 6.26
N ASP A 69 -12.96 0.99 6.23
CA ASP A 69 -12.89 2.24 5.52
C ASP A 69 -11.89 3.14 6.26
N THR A 70 -10.71 3.35 5.70
CA THR A 70 -9.66 4.23 6.23
C THR A 70 -10.12 5.69 6.33
N THR A 71 -11.37 6.01 5.94
CA THR A 71 -11.97 7.35 6.00
C THR A 71 -12.68 7.67 7.32
N ARG A 72 -12.83 6.72 8.27
CA ARG A 72 -13.50 6.95 9.55
C ARG A 72 -12.53 7.29 10.70
N ILE A 73 -11.95 8.46 10.66
CA ILE A 73 -11.39 9.09 11.87
C ILE A 73 -12.52 9.83 12.56
N ARG A 74 -12.98 9.33 13.71
CA ARG A 74 -14.04 9.93 14.53
C ARG A 74 -13.53 11.24 15.16
N ARG A 75 -14.35 12.31 15.05
CA ARG A 75 -14.18 13.58 15.73
C ARG A 75 -14.15 13.40 17.25
N VAL A 76 -13.20 14.03 17.91
CA VAL A 76 -13.23 14.35 19.34
C VAL A 76 -14.01 15.66 19.48
N PRO A 77 -14.97 15.79 20.43
CA PRO A 77 -15.73 17.04 20.58
C PRO A 77 -14.84 18.16 21.10
N ALA A 78 -15.01 19.36 20.50
CA ALA A 78 -14.35 20.57 20.90
C ALA A 78 -14.89 21.06 22.24
N SER A 79 -14.02 21.43 23.17
CA SER A 79 -14.34 22.14 24.40
C SER A 79 -14.54 23.63 24.13
N ARG A 80 -15.41 24.22 24.94
CA ARG A 80 -15.98 25.55 24.84
C ARG A 80 -14.98 26.68 24.93
N ASP A 81 -15.37 27.78 24.32
CA ASP A 81 -14.85 29.14 24.27
C ASP A 81 -14.28 29.70 25.56
N VAL A 82 -13.09 30.33 25.45
CA VAL A 82 -12.64 31.39 26.35
C VAL A 82 -12.22 32.57 25.49
N ALA A 83 -12.84 33.71 25.72
CA ALA A 83 -12.58 34.96 25.04
C ALA A 83 -11.20 35.57 25.44
N PRO A 84 -10.50 36.29 24.55
CA PRO A 84 -9.27 36.96 24.91
C PRO A 84 -9.54 38.36 25.51
N HIS A 85 -8.92 38.60 26.65
CA HIS A 85 -8.82 39.93 27.24
C HIS A 85 -7.87 40.83 26.43
N ALA A 86 -8.31 42.06 26.17
CA ALA A 86 -7.53 43.12 25.62
C ALA A 86 -6.55 43.67 26.70
N VAL A 87 -5.31 43.92 26.29
CA VAL A 87 -4.35 44.75 27.04
C VAL A 87 -3.86 45.84 26.12
N ASP A 88 -4.21 47.07 26.45
CA ASP A 88 -3.67 48.28 25.91
C ASP A 88 -2.20 48.44 26.33
N SER A 89 -1.35 48.82 25.41
CA SER A 89 -0.06 49.43 25.73
C SER A 89 0.34 50.43 24.65
N ALA A 90 0.28 51.69 25.01
CA ALA A 90 0.79 52.80 24.26
C ALA A 90 2.33 52.76 24.21
N VAL A 91 2.93 52.90 23.03
CA VAL A 91 4.35 53.22 22.86
C VAL A 91 4.54 54.29 21.78
N ALA A 92 5.38 55.21 22.15
CA ALA A 92 5.72 56.47 21.52
C ALA A 92 6.16 56.41 20.05
N LYS A 93 5.84 57.49 19.34
CA LYS A 93 6.31 57.85 17.99
C LYS A 93 7.78 58.16 18.00
N ASP A 94 8.56 57.50 17.17
CA ASP A 94 9.84 57.98 16.68
C ASP A 94 9.76 58.19 15.17
N THR A 95 9.88 59.43 14.75
CA THR A 95 9.85 59.90 13.37
C THR A 95 11.28 60.25 12.96
N THR A 96 11.95 59.36 12.22
CA THR A 96 12.98 59.77 11.23
C THR A 96 13.56 58.54 10.51
N ARG A 97 13.10 58.28 9.30
CA ARG A 97 13.86 57.88 8.10
C ARG A 97 12.96 57.34 7.00
N PRO A 98 13.10 57.76 5.75
CA PRO A 98 12.35 57.15 4.65
C PRO A 98 12.99 55.79 4.28
N ARG A 99 12.38 54.70 4.72
CA ARG A 99 12.69 53.38 4.18
C ARG A 99 11.73 53.13 3.02
N THR A 100 12.24 53.18 1.81
CA THR A 100 11.64 52.49 0.67
C THR A 100 11.55 50.98 0.99
N ALA A 101 10.49 50.60 1.65
CA ALA A 101 10.17 49.20 1.85
C ALA A 101 9.68 48.66 0.52
N THR A 102 10.56 47.99 -0.21
CA THR A 102 10.14 47.05 -1.24
C THR A 102 9.24 46.05 -0.54
N ARG A 103 7.94 46.18 -0.77
CA ARG A 103 6.92 45.25 -0.28
C ARG A 103 7.23 43.91 -0.92
N VAL A 104 7.94 43.04 -0.22
CA VAL A 104 8.08 41.64 -0.59
C VAL A 104 6.66 41.06 -0.51
N ILE A 105 6.01 40.98 -1.64
CA ILE A 105 4.72 40.29 -1.78
C ILE A 105 5.06 38.82 -1.50
N GLY A 106 4.78 38.36 -0.28
CA GLY A 106 4.88 36.93 0.05
C GLY A 106 4.01 36.13 -0.91
N PRO A 107 4.44 34.92 -1.30
CA PRO A 107 3.70 34.11 -2.25
C PRO A 107 2.26 33.92 -1.78
N LYS A 108 1.30 34.06 -2.71
CA LYS A 108 -0.12 33.76 -2.46
C LYS A 108 -0.24 32.32 -1.93
N ALA A 109 -1.29 32.04 -1.16
CA ALA A 109 -1.48 30.72 -0.53
C ALA A 109 -1.31 29.53 -1.51
N GLY A 110 -1.64 29.71 -2.81
CA GLY A 110 -1.39 28.73 -3.88
C GLY A 110 0.07 28.61 -4.31
N ASP A 111 0.89 29.65 -4.07
CA ASP A 111 2.30 29.68 -4.49
C ASP A 111 3.23 29.09 -3.43
N ARG A 112 2.77 28.95 -2.17
CA ARG A 112 3.56 28.30 -1.11
C ARG A 112 3.90 26.85 -1.46
N HIS A 113 3.03 26.18 -2.19
CA HIS A 113 3.27 24.82 -2.67
C HIS A 113 4.16 24.74 -3.93
N ALA A 114 4.31 25.86 -4.67
CA ALA A 114 5.27 25.98 -5.75
C ALA A 114 6.71 26.21 -5.25
N ALA A 115 6.85 26.82 -4.06
CA ALA A 115 8.16 27.05 -3.42
C ALA A 115 8.80 25.75 -2.86
N PHE A 116 8.04 24.66 -2.75
CA PHE A 116 8.57 23.31 -2.47
C PHE A 116 9.23 22.63 -3.67
N ARG A 117 9.31 23.32 -4.81
CA ARG A 117 10.25 22.94 -5.87
C ARG A 117 11.63 23.44 -5.42
N ASP A 118 12.26 22.60 -4.66
CA ASP A 118 13.56 22.86 -4.09
C ASP A 118 14.67 22.77 -5.14
N ALA A 119 14.65 23.59 -6.17
CA ALA A 119 15.84 23.80 -6.96
C ALA A 119 16.88 24.43 -6.03
N GLY A 120 17.85 23.64 -5.59
CA GLY A 120 18.99 24.08 -4.79
C GLY A 120 18.81 24.02 -3.26
N SER A 121 17.92 23.16 -2.73
CA SER A 121 17.94 22.88 -1.29
C SER A 121 19.03 21.84 -0.97
N ASP A 122 19.63 21.94 0.23
CA ASP A 122 20.60 20.94 0.74
C ASP A 122 20.03 19.51 0.69
N LEU A 123 18.71 19.38 0.66
CA LEU A 123 18.00 18.11 0.56
C LEU A 123 18.15 17.44 -0.82
N ASP A 124 18.45 18.19 -1.88
CA ASP A 124 18.67 17.60 -3.21
C ASP A 124 19.95 16.78 -3.23
N SER A 125 20.96 17.16 -2.44
CA SER A 125 22.21 16.43 -2.29
C SER A 125 22.06 15.06 -1.60
N LEU A 126 20.92 14.82 -0.92
CA LEU A 126 20.61 13.54 -0.30
C LEU A 126 20.17 12.47 -1.32
N TRP A 127 19.84 12.90 -2.54
CA TRP A 127 19.38 12.02 -3.61
C TRP A 127 20.24 12.14 -4.88
N PRO A 128 20.51 11.05 -5.61
CA PRO A 128 20.18 9.66 -5.25
C PRO A 128 20.97 9.18 -4.03
N VAL A 129 20.37 8.27 -3.26
CA VAL A 129 21.02 7.69 -2.09
C VAL A 129 22.24 6.86 -2.52
N LYS A 130 23.37 7.10 -1.89
CA LYS A 130 24.57 6.29 -2.11
C LYS A 130 24.40 4.93 -1.44
N GLY A 131 24.51 3.88 -2.22
CA GLY A 131 24.39 2.49 -1.75
C GLY A 131 25.08 1.53 -2.70
N PRO A 132 25.09 0.23 -2.39
CA PRO A 132 25.64 -0.78 -3.28
C PRO A 132 24.86 -0.80 -4.60
N ALA A 133 25.59 -0.96 -5.72
CA ALA A 133 24.94 -1.14 -7.01
C ALA A 133 24.09 -2.43 -7.00
N PRO A 134 22.85 -2.40 -7.48
CA PRO A 134 22.02 -3.59 -7.58
C PRO A 134 22.68 -4.65 -8.47
N LEU A 135 22.44 -5.93 -8.14
CA LEU A 135 22.91 -7.03 -8.97
C LEU A 135 22.24 -7.06 -10.34
N PRO A 136 22.81 -7.76 -11.33
CA PRO A 136 22.18 -7.95 -12.64
C PRO A 136 20.74 -8.49 -12.53
N GLY A 137 19.84 -7.99 -13.38
CA GLY A 137 18.42 -8.34 -13.34
C GLY A 137 17.58 -7.46 -12.41
N ALA A 138 18.17 -6.45 -11.75
CA ALA A 138 17.45 -5.43 -11.01
C ALA A 138 16.50 -4.64 -11.93
N ILE A 139 15.32 -4.30 -11.41
CA ILE A 139 14.27 -3.58 -12.16
C ILE A 139 14.51 -2.08 -12.11
N LEU A 140 14.80 -1.57 -10.93
CA LEU A 140 15.05 -0.15 -10.68
C LEU A 140 16.56 0.16 -10.79
N PRO A 141 16.96 1.32 -11.28
CA PRO A 141 16.13 2.43 -11.77
C PRO A 141 15.74 2.33 -13.24
N ALA A 142 16.15 1.29 -13.98
CA ALA A 142 16.00 1.19 -15.44
C ALA A 142 14.52 1.23 -15.90
N ARG A 143 13.59 0.83 -15.03
CA ARG A 143 12.15 0.84 -15.29
C ARG A 143 11.40 1.53 -14.17
N ARG A 144 10.22 2.06 -14.48
CA ARG A 144 9.22 2.48 -13.49
C ARG A 144 8.22 1.36 -13.29
N ILE A 145 7.99 0.93 -12.04
CA ILE A 145 6.95 -0.06 -11.73
C ILE A 145 5.61 0.67 -11.60
N VAL A 146 4.58 0.19 -12.32
CA VAL A 146 3.19 0.66 -12.19
C VAL A 146 2.35 -0.49 -11.68
N ALA A 147 1.89 -0.39 -10.44
CA ALA A 147 1.25 -1.45 -9.70
C ALA A 147 -0.23 -1.14 -9.43
N PHE A 148 -1.13 -2.09 -9.74
CA PHE A 148 -2.51 -2.06 -9.28
C PHE A 148 -2.62 -2.78 -7.94
N TYR A 149 -3.09 -2.05 -6.92
CA TYR A 149 -3.14 -2.48 -5.53
C TYR A 149 -4.54 -2.94 -5.12
N GLY A 150 -4.61 -3.89 -4.22
CA GLY A 150 -5.86 -4.27 -3.57
C GLY A 150 -6.01 -5.75 -3.27
N ASN A 151 -7.27 -6.17 -3.14
CA ASN A 151 -7.64 -7.56 -2.89
C ASN A 151 -8.84 -7.96 -3.76
N PRO A 152 -8.77 -9.06 -4.52
CA PRO A 152 -9.85 -9.50 -5.42
C PRO A 152 -11.19 -9.78 -4.73
N LEU A 153 -11.20 -10.02 -3.43
CA LEU A 153 -12.42 -10.28 -2.67
C LEU A 153 -13.14 -9.00 -2.22
N SER A 154 -12.55 -7.82 -2.47
CA SER A 154 -13.12 -6.57 -1.97
C SER A 154 -13.02 -5.43 -2.97
N LYS A 155 -14.17 -4.97 -3.44
CA LYS A 155 -14.27 -3.76 -4.29
C LYS A 155 -13.84 -2.47 -3.58
N ARG A 156 -13.66 -2.50 -2.26
CA ARG A 156 -13.29 -1.33 -1.45
C ARG A 156 -11.81 -1.27 -1.09
N MET A 157 -11.11 -2.38 -1.23
CA MET A 157 -9.68 -2.44 -0.86
C MET A 157 -8.74 -2.02 -1.98
N GLY A 158 -9.25 -1.68 -3.16
CA GLY A 158 -8.45 -1.18 -4.26
C GLY A 158 -8.85 -1.73 -5.62
N ILE A 159 -8.18 -1.23 -6.66
CA ILE A 159 -8.54 -1.48 -8.05
C ILE A 159 -8.44 -2.95 -8.43
N LEU A 160 -7.59 -3.73 -7.75
CA LEU A 160 -7.40 -5.17 -7.98
C LEU A 160 -8.71 -5.99 -7.80
N GLY A 161 -9.62 -5.52 -6.95
CA GLY A 161 -10.93 -6.16 -6.71
C GLY A 161 -12.13 -5.35 -7.20
N GLU A 162 -11.90 -4.16 -7.75
CA GLU A 162 -12.98 -3.25 -8.12
C GLU A 162 -13.72 -3.68 -9.39
N PHE A 163 -12.99 -4.22 -10.36
CA PHE A 163 -13.49 -4.62 -11.67
C PHE A 163 -13.36 -6.14 -11.89
N PRO A 164 -14.09 -6.70 -12.84
CA PRO A 164 -13.75 -8.01 -13.39
C PRO A 164 -12.30 -8.05 -13.86
N HIS A 165 -11.60 -9.16 -13.67
CA HIS A 165 -10.14 -9.22 -13.84
C HIS A 165 -9.66 -8.80 -15.22
N GLU A 166 -10.37 -9.16 -16.31
CA GLU A 166 -9.98 -8.74 -17.67
C GLU A 166 -10.09 -7.21 -17.85
N VAL A 167 -11.12 -6.58 -17.28
CA VAL A 167 -11.29 -5.12 -17.30
C VAL A 167 -10.19 -4.45 -16.48
N MET A 168 -9.86 -5.01 -15.33
CA MET A 168 -8.77 -4.52 -14.48
C MET A 168 -7.42 -4.61 -15.21
N LEU A 169 -7.13 -5.74 -15.88
CA LEU A 169 -5.90 -5.92 -16.65
C LEU A 169 -5.81 -4.97 -17.84
N ALA A 170 -6.89 -4.77 -18.58
CA ALA A 170 -6.93 -3.79 -19.67
C ALA A 170 -6.68 -2.35 -19.19
N LYS A 171 -7.18 -2.01 -18.00
CA LYS A 171 -6.87 -0.72 -17.36
C LYS A 171 -5.38 -0.62 -16.97
N LEU A 172 -4.79 -1.70 -16.45
CA LEU A 172 -3.35 -1.74 -16.16
C LEU A 172 -2.52 -1.53 -17.43
N ASP A 173 -2.87 -2.21 -18.53
CA ASP A 173 -2.20 -2.04 -19.81
C ASP A 173 -2.24 -0.57 -20.28
N SER A 174 -3.40 0.08 -20.11
CA SER A 174 -3.59 1.50 -20.46
C SER A 174 -2.73 2.44 -19.59
N GLU A 175 -2.64 2.16 -18.28
CA GLU A 175 -1.79 2.92 -17.36
C GLU A 175 -0.31 2.76 -17.68
N VAL A 176 0.15 1.54 -17.93
CA VAL A 176 1.53 1.22 -18.30
C VAL A 176 1.91 1.94 -19.60
N ALA A 177 1.04 1.92 -20.61
CA ALA A 177 1.26 2.63 -21.86
C ALA A 177 1.33 4.16 -21.66
N ALA A 178 0.48 4.71 -20.78
CA ALA A 178 0.47 6.14 -20.48
C ALA A 178 1.74 6.59 -19.75
N TRP A 179 2.22 5.81 -18.77
CA TRP A 179 3.46 6.10 -18.05
C TRP A 179 4.69 5.95 -18.94
N THR A 180 4.76 4.91 -19.79
CA THR A 180 5.86 4.73 -20.75
C THR A 180 5.93 5.87 -21.75
N ARG A 181 4.76 6.35 -22.24
CA ARG A 181 4.70 7.46 -23.22
C ARG A 181 5.20 8.78 -22.65
N ILE A 182 4.89 9.07 -21.36
CA ILE A 182 5.27 10.35 -20.74
C ILE A 182 6.73 10.36 -20.26
N ASP A 183 7.29 9.18 -19.97
CA ASP A 183 8.70 9.02 -19.58
C ASP A 183 9.31 7.77 -20.22
N PRO A 184 9.68 7.86 -21.51
CA PRO A 184 10.26 6.73 -22.23
C PRO A 184 11.65 6.33 -21.74
N ALA A 185 12.34 7.19 -20.98
CA ALA A 185 13.63 6.86 -20.35
C ALA A 185 13.49 5.80 -19.26
N HIS A 186 12.31 5.73 -18.61
CA HIS A 186 11.99 4.72 -17.59
C HIS A 186 10.70 4.00 -18.00
N PRO A 187 10.76 3.10 -19.01
CA PRO A 187 9.56 2.41 -19.50
C PRO A 187 8.86 1.66 -18.35
N ALA A 188 7.54 1.73 -18.32
CA ALA A 188 6.77 1.18 -17.23
C ALA A 188 6.77 -0.35 -17.24
N GLN A 189 7.02 -0.96 -16.08
CA GLN A 189 6.86 -2.38 -15.79
C GLN A 189 5.51 -2.57 -15.10
N PRO A 190 4.57 -3.35 -15.68
CA PRO A 190 3.30 -3.65 -15.03
C PRO A 190 3.50 -4.47 -13.76
N ALA A 191 2.64 -4.25 -12.77
CA ALA A 191 2.60 -5.05 -11.55
C ALA A 191 1.18 -5.17 -11.00
N LEU A 192 0.92 -6.28 -10.31
CA LEU A 192 -0.21 -6.45 -9.41
C LEU A 192 0.33 -6.48 -7.98
N HIS A 193 -0.33 -5.77 -7.06
CA HIS A 193 0.08 -5.69 -5.67
C HIS A 193 -1.08 -6.19 -4.79
N LEU A 194 -0.99 -7.47 -4.43
CA LEU A 194 -2.03 -8.21 -3.71
C LEU A 194 -1.85 -8.07 -2.20
N ILE A 195 -2.86 -7.55 -1.51
CA ILE A 195 -2.93 -7.64 -0.05
C ILE A 195 -3.26 -9.09 0.30
N VAL A 196 -2.23 -9.88 0.58
CA VAL A 196 -2.38 -11.32 0.86
C VAL A 196 -2.60 -11.61 2.34
N LEU A 197 -2.12 -10.71 3.20
CA LEU A 197 -2.38 -10.70 4.63
C LEU A 197 -3.09 -9.40 4.97
N VAL A 198 -4.36 -9.48 5.36
CA VAL A 198 -5.23 -8.33 5.59
C VAL A 198 -5.35 -8.07 7.09
N ALA A 199 -5.07 -6.83 7.53
CA ALA A 199 -5.34 -6.40 8.89
C ALA A 199 -6.86 -6.31 9.13
N ASP A 200 -7.29 -6.74 10.31
CA ASP A 200 -8.71 -6.88 10.67
C ASP A 200 -9.03 -6.08 11.95
N ALA A 201 -10.27 -5.55 12.03
CA ALA A 201 -10.77 -4.91 13.23
C ALA A 201 -11.15 -5.91 14.33
N GLN A 202 -11.28 -7.18 13.98
CA GLN A 202 -11.60 -8.28 14.85
C GLN A 202 -10.36 -9.15 15.08
N PRO A 203 -10.26 -9.81 16.22
CA PRO A 203 -9.09 -10.64 16.54
C PRO A 203 -8.90 -11.82 15.56
N GLY A 204 -9.99 -12.26 14.89
CA GLY A 204 -9.99 -13.46 14.07
C GLY A 204 -9.69 -14.73 14.87
N THR A 205 -9.61 -15.86 14.18
CA THR A 205 -9.33 -17.18 14.81
C THR A 205 -7.95 -17.23 15.47
N SER A 206 -6.99 -16.47 14.96
CA SER A 206 -5.62 -16.42 15.49
C SER A 206 -5.43 -15.45 16.66
N GLY A 207 -6.43 -14.64 17.01
CA GLY A 207 -6.32 -13.55 17.97
C GLY A 207 -5.38 -12.40 17.56
N LYS A 208 -4.88 -12.39 16.30
CA LYS A 208 -3.83 -11.47 15.84
C LYS A 208 -4.35 -10.28 15.02
N TYR A 209 -5.66 -10.09 14.94
CA TYR A 209 -6.28 -8.99 14.18
C TYR A 209 -5.80 -8.96 12.73
N ARG A 210 -5.71 -10.12 12.12
CA ARG A 210 -5.35 -10.28 10.71
C ARG A 210 -5.90 -11.58 10.13
N THR A 211 -6.14 -11.58 8.82
CA THR A 211 -6.60 -12.73 8.04
C THR A 211 -5.61 -13.04 6.92
N ARG A 212 -5.13 -14.28 6.86
CA ARG A 212 -4.33 -14.80 5.74
C ARG A 212 -5.27 -15.27 4.64
N HIS A 213 -5.01 -14.87 3.40
CA HIS A 213 -5.68 -15.46 2.25
C HIS A 213 -4.98 -16.76 1.83
N ASP A 214 -5.75 -17.65 1.24
CA ASP A 214 -5.24 -18.96 0.84
C ASP A 214 -4.25 -18.88 -0.34
N SER A 215 -3.55 -20.00 -0.55
CA SER A 215 -2.59 -20.10 -1.65
C SER A 215 -3.28 -20.05 -3.02
N ALA A 216 -4.53 -20.49 -3.14
CA ALA A 216 -5.27 -20.46 -4.40
C ALA A 216 -5.53 -19.02 -4.86
N MET A 217 -5.76 -18.09 -3.93
CA MET A 217 -5.85 -16.67 -4.23
C MET A 217 -4.55 -16.14 -4.83
N VAL A 218 -3.41 -16.47 -4.23
CA VAL A 218 -2.09 -16.03 -4.72
C VAL A 218 -1.83 -16.60 -6.11
N GLU A 219 -2.08 -17.88 -6.32
CA GLU A 219 -1.92 -18.52 -7.64
C GLU A 219 -2.83 -17.90 -8.70
N LYS A 220 -4.07 -17.61 -8.35
CA LYS A 220 -5.01 -16.95 -9.26
C LYS A 220 -4.49 -15.58 -9.70
N VAL A 221 -4.07 -14.73 -8.75
CA VAL A 221 -3.56 -13.38 -9.07
C VAL A 221 -2.20 -13.47 -9.78
N TYR A 222 -1.38 -14.45 -9.43
CA TYR A 222 -0.13 -14.71 -10.16
C TYR A 222 -0.39 -15.10 -11.62
N GLY A 223 -1.41 -15.93 -11.90
CA GLY A 223 -1.83 -16.22 -13.26
C GLY A 223 -2.24 -14.96 -14.04
N TRP A 224 -2.96 -14.03 -13.40
CA TRP A 224 -3.30 -12.74 -14.00
C TRP A 224 -2.04 -11.92 -14.29
N ALA A 225 -1.11 -11.83 -13.36
CA ALA A 225 0.15 -11.12 -13.56
C ALA A 225 0.95 -11.72 -14.74
N LYS A 226 1.09 -13.05 -14.78
CA LYS A 226 1.79 -13.75 -15.87
C LYS A 226 1.20 -13.46 -17.25
N SER A 227 -0.13 -13.34 -17.37
CA SER A 227 -0.80 -13.04 -18.65
C SER A 227 -0.42 -11.67 -19.23
N ARG A 228 0.21 -10.80 -18.45
CA ARG A 228 0.66 -9.44 -18.85
C ARG A 228 2.17 -9.21 -18.64
N ASN A 229 2.96 -10.25 -18.42
CA ASN A 229 4.37 -10.12 -18.00
C ASN A 229 4.54 -9.12 -16.84
N ALA A 230 3.55 -9.10 -15.95
CA ALA A 230 3.53 -8.24 -14.79
C ALA A 230 4.23 -8.92 -13.60
N LEU A 231 4.81 -8.09 -12.73
CA LEU A 231 5.29 -8.51 -11.42
C LEU A 231 4.10 -8.78 -10.49
N LEU A 232 4.31 -9.60 -9.48
CA LEU A 232 3.39 -9.73 -8.36
C LEU A 232 4.07 -9.27 -7.07
N PHE A 233 3.44 -8.35 -6.36
CA PHE A 233 3.80 -8.02 -4.98
C PHE A 233 2.81 -8.70 -4.04
N LEU A 234 3.34 -9.28 -2.96
CA LEU A 234 2.56 -9.81 -1.85
C LEU A 234 2.68 -8.86 -0.67
N ASP A 235 1.58 -8.24 -0.30
CA ASP A 235 1.53 -7.22 0.74
C ASP A 235 1.10 -7.78 2.08
N LEU A 236 1.82 -7.40 3.15
CA LEU A 236 1.60 -7.88 4.50
C LEU A 236 1.13 -6.77 5.44
N GLN A 237 -0.14 -6.84 5.83
CA GLN A 237 -0.74 -6.06 6.91
C GLN A 237 -0.81 -6.93 8.17
N VAL A 238 0.25 -6.94 8.97
CA VAL A 238 0.49 -7.97 10.00
C VAL A 238 -0.46 -7.95 11.21
N GLY A 239 -1.23 -6.88 11.42
CA GLY A 239 -2.04 -6.75 12.64
C GLY A 239 -1.18 -6.83 13.89
N GLN A 240 -1.58 -7.67 14.84
CA GLN A 240 -0.81 -7.95 16.06
C GLN A 240 0.20 -9.12 15.89
N SER A 241 0.47 -9.53 14.64
CA SER A 241 1.54 -10.46 14.31
C SER A 241 2.85 -9.71 14.03
N THR A 242 3.85 -10.39 13.48
CA THR A 242 5.16 -9.82 13.12
C THR A 242 5.61 -10.30 11.76
N LEU A 243 6.54 -9.58 11.12
CA LEU A 243 7.14 -10.01 9.86
C LEU A 243 7.87 -11.35 10.00
N GLN A 244 8.50 -11.61 11.16
CA GLN A 244 9.19 -12.86 11.45
C GLN A 244 8.24 -14.07 11.41
N TYR A 245 7.00 -13.89 11.82
CA TYR A 245 6.00 -14.94 11.81
C TYR A 245 5.29 -15.09 10.45
N GLU A 246 5.12 -13.98 9.72
CA GLU A 246 4.33 -14.00 8.48
C GLU A 246 5.14 -14.30 7.22
N LEU A 247 6.42 -13.90 7.13
CA LEU A 247 7.23 -14.11 5.93
C LEU A 247 7.43 -15.58 5.55
N PRO A 248 7.70 -16.53 6.49
CA PRO A 248 7.83 -17.95 6.15
C PRO A 248 6.60 -18.54 5.46
N TRP A 249 5.41 -18.03 5.79
CA TRP A 249 4.16 -18.50 5.19
C TRP A 249 4.06 -18.22 3.68
N ILE A 250 4.60 -17.09 3.21
CA ILE A 250 4.60 -16.72 1.77
C ILE A 250 5.90 -17.06 1.04
N GLU A 251 6.90 -17.63 1.73
CA GLU A 251 8.22 -17.91 1.16
C GLU A 251 8.16 -18.67 -0.16
N LYS A 252 7.28 -19.69 -0.25
CA LYS A 252 7.12 -20.50 -1.47
C LYS A 252 6.81 -19.67 -2.71
N PHE A 253 6.14 -18.51 -2.57
CA PHE A 253 5.85 -17.60 -3.66
C PHE A 253 7.02 -16.65 -3.90
N LEU A 254 7.68 -16.17 -2.83
CA LEU A 254 8.84 -15.28 -2.94
C LEU A 254 10.04 -15.93 -3.62
N LYS A 255 10.07 -17.26 -3.75
CA LYS A 255 11.06 -18.01 -4.57
C LYS A 255 10.90 -17.81 -6.07
N ARG A 256 9.80 -17.22 -6.53
CA ARG A 256 9.59 -16.92 -7.95
C ARG A 256 10.30 -15.61 -8.31
N PRO A 257 10.99 -15.53 -9.46
CA PRO A 257 11.81 -14.37 -9.80
C PRO A 257 11.01 -13.06 -9.91
N ASP A 258 9.75 -13.14 -10.30
CA ASP A 258 8.82 -12.06 -10.55
C ASP A 258 7.82 -11.79 -9.39
N VAL A 259 8.05 -12.43 -8.22
CA VAL A 259 7.25 -12.19 -7.02
C VAL A 259 8.08 -11.42 -5.99
N HIS A 260 7.56 -10.32 -5.51
CA HIS A 260 8.19 -9.34 -4.64
C HIS A 260 7.37 -9.13 -3.35
N LEU A 261 7.81 -8.25 -2.47
CA LEU A 261 7.23 -8.06 -1.15
C LEU A 261 6.77 -6.60 -0.95
N GLY A 262 5.55 -6.43 -0.41
CA GLY A 262 5.08 -5.21 0.23
C GLY A 262 4.93 -5.41 1.73
N ILE A 263 5.24 -4.40 2.52
CA ILE A 263 4.98 -4.36 3.96
C ILE A 263 4.31 -3.04 4.33
N ASP A 264 3.27 -3.13 5.17
CA ASP A 264 2.44 -1.99 5.51
C ASP A 264 2.56 -1.63 7.01
N PRO A 265 3.41 -0.63 7.34
CA PRO A 265 3.60 -0.16 8.71
C PRO A 265 2.32 0.34 9.37
N GLU A 266 1.36 0.91 8.61
CA GLU A 266 0.10 1.44 9.14
C GLU A 266 -0.63 0.39 9.98
N PHE A 267 -0.55 -0.87 9.55
CA PHE A 267 -1.22 -2.00 10.18
C PHE A 267 -0.32 -2.85 11.08
N SER A 268 0.87 -2.38 11.44
CA SER A 268 1.77 -3.08 12.37
C SER A 268 1.41 -2.76 13.82
N MET A 269 0.60 -3.61 14.45
CA MET A 269 0.13 -3.47 15.81
C MET A 269 0.97 -4.29 16.82
N LYS A 270 2.26 -4.48 16.59
CA LYS A 270 3.15 -5.31 17.42
C LYS A 270 3.24 -4.87 18.90
N LYS A 271 2.88 -3.61 19.20
CA LYS A 271 2.78 -3.08 20.57
C LYS A 271 1.35 -3.09 21.12
N GLY A 272 0.45 -3.85 20.50
CA GLY A 272 -0.97 -3.88 20.79
C GLY A 272 -1.74 -2.74 20.10
N GLY A 273 -3.05 -2.88 20.09
CA GLY A 273 -3.97 -1.97 19.40
C GLY A 273 -4.80 -2.70 18.34
N ILE A 274 -5.81 -2.03 17.84
CA ILE A 274 -6.72 -2.56 16.81
C ILE A 274 -6.43 -1.82 15.52
N PRO A 275 -6.15 -2.54 14.40
CA PRO A 275 -6.00 -1.95 13.08
C PRO A 275 -7.15 -0.99 12.75
N GLY A 276 -6.84 0.18 12.17
CA GLY A 276 -7.78 1.25 11.85
C GLY A 276 -8.28 2.08 13.03
N LYS A 277 -8.05 1.68 14.28
CA LYS A 277 -8.21 2.54 15.47
C LYS A 277 -6.91 3.23 15.84
N ARG A 278 -5.79 2.68 15.43
CA ARG A 278 -4.45 3.25 15.59
C ARG A 278 -3.68 3.06 14.29
N VAL A 279 -2.79 4.00 14.01
CA VAL A 279 -1.76 3.85 12.97
C VAL A 279 -0.58 3.12 13.60
N GLY A 280 -0.12 2.07 12.93
CA GLY A 280 1.02 1.29 13.33
C GLY A 280 2.36 1.91 12.92
N THR A 281 3.44 1.17 13.17
CA THR A 281 4.79 1.59 12.84
C THR A 281 5.72 0.40 12.65
N TYR A 282 6.67 0.54 11.73
CA TYR A 282 7.88 -0.27 11.66
C TYR A 282 9.10 0.57 12.01
N ASP A 283 10.05 -0.05 12.69
CA ASP A 283 11.40 0.48 12.85
C ASP A 283 12.28 0.01 11.69
N ALA A 284 13.40 0.70 11.46
CA ALA A 284 14.41 0.25 10.50
C ALA A 284 14.81 -1.21 10.70
N ALA A 285 14.82 -1.71 11.94
CA ALA A 285 15.11 -3.11 12.24
C ALA A 285 14.09 -4.08 11.63
N ASP A 286 12.80 -3.71 11.55
CA ASP A 286 11.77 -4.53 10.92
C ASP A 286 11.99 -4.59 9.39
N ILE A 287 12.32 -3.45 8.79
CA ILE A 287 12.58 -3.33 7.36
C ILE A 287 13.87 -4.09 6.98
N ASN A 288 14.91 -3.96 7.81
CA ASN A 288 16.16 -4.69 7.63
C ASN A 288 15.95 -6.20 7.72
N TYR A 289 15.09 -6.67 8.65
CA TYR A 289 14.73 -8.07 8.72
C TYR A 289 14.07 -8.55 7.42
N ALA A 290 13.08 -7.83 6.89
CA ALA A 290 12.42 -8.17 5.63
C ALA A 290 13.41 -8.16 4.46
N SER A 291 14.28 -7.16 4.39
CA SER A 291 15.32 -7.05 3.37
C SER A 291 16.31 -8.23 3.44
N GLN A 292 16.81 -8.56 4.62
CA GLN A 292 17.72 -9.69 4.82
C GLN A 292 17.07 -11.03 4.47
N TYR A 293 15.76 -11.19 4.81
CA TYR A 293 15.00 -12.38 4.43
C TYR A 293 14.96 -12.55 2.90
N LEU A 294 14.62 -11.47 2.17
CA LEU A 294 14.62 -11.49 0.71
C LEU A 294 16.01 -11.71 0.12
N ALA A 295 17.05 -11.07 0.68
CA ALA A 295 18.43 -11.24 0.26
C ALA A 295 18.90 -12.69 0.39
N ALA A 296 18.53 -13.37 1.48
CA ALA A 296 18.82 -14.78 1.68
C ALA A 296 18.12 -15.68 0.64
N LEU A 297 16.89 -15.35 0.24
CA LEU A 297 16.20 -16.06 -0.85
C LEU A 297 16.87 -15.83 -2.20
N VAL A 298 17.28 -14.59 -2.50
CA VAL A 298 18.00 -14.26 -3.74
C VAL A 298 19.27 -15.09 -3.85
N GLU A 299 20.06 -15.16 -2.79
CA GLU A 299 21.29 -15.93 -2.77
C GLU A 299 21.04 -17.42 -2.87
N LYS A 300 20.16 -17.95 -2.01
CA LYS A 300 19.89 -19.40 -1.93
C LYS A 300 19.33 -19.99 -3.22
N TYR A 301 18.51 -19.23 -3.93
CA TYR A 301 17.80 -19.69 -5.13
C TYR A 301 18.28 -19.04 -6.43
N HIS A 302 19.39 -18.30 -6.39
CA HIS A 302 19.98 -17.60 -7.53
C HIS A 302 18.95 -16.72 -8.28
N LEU A 303 18.18 -15.95 -7.52
CA LEU A 303 17.12 -15.10 -8.07
C LEU A 303 17.68 -13.74 -8.51
N PRO A 304 16.98 -13.03 -9.42
CA PRO A 304 17.25 -11.61 -9.60
C PRO A 304 16.92 -10.84 -8.33
N PRO A 305 17.45 -9.60 -8.17
CA PRO A 305 17.14 -8.76 -7.02
C PRO A 305 15.65 -8.61 -6.78
N LYS A 306 15.25 -8.68 -5.50
CA LYS A 306 13.88 -8.46 -5.09
C LYS A 306 13.57 -6.99 -4.88
N VAL A 307 12.33 -6.59 -5.07
CA VAL A 307 11.84 -5.27 -4.67
C VAL A 307 11.07 -5.42 -3.35
N LEU A 308 11.41 -4.57 -2.37
CA LEU A 308 10.71 -4.43 -1.10
C LEU A 308 10.02 -3.07 -1.08
N VAL A 309 8.70 -3.05 -1.14
CA VAL A 309 7.89 -1.83 -0.99
C VAL A 309 7.52 -1.66 0.47
N VAL A 310 7.84 -0.49 1.02
CA VAL A 310 7.48 -0.09 2.38
C VAL A 310 6.49 1.07 2.29
N HIS A 311 5.25 0.84 2.69
CA HIS A 311 4.22 1.87 2.71
C HIS A 311 4.51 2.91 3.79
N ARG A 312 4.36 4.19 3.46
CA ARG A 312 4.55 5.28 4.41
C ARG A 312 3.38 6.24 4.41
N PHE A 313 2.45 5.98 5.32
CA PHE A 313 1.23 6.78 5.47
C PHE A 313 1.44 8.02 6.36
N THR A 314 2.26 7.90 7.39
CA THR A 314 2.53 8.98 8.34
C THR A 314 4.04 9.13 8.60
N PRO A 315 4.50 10.29 9.09
CA PRO A 315 5.91 10.47 9.48
C PRO A 315 6.39 9.41 10.46
N GLY A 316 5.56 9.07 11.46
CA GLY A 316 5.86 8.05 12.47
C GLY A 316 5.63 6.62 12.01
N GLY A 317 5.12 6.38 10.80
CA GLY A 317 4.91 5.04 10.26
C GLY A 317 6.20 4.25 10.07
N VAL A 318 7.30 4.94 9.79
CA VAL A 318 8.64 4.36 9.74
C VAL A 318 9.57 5.18 10.64
N THR A 319 10.30 4.50 11.53
CA THR A 319 11.25 5.14 12.44
C THR A 319 12.69 4.72 12.14
N ASN A 320 13.64 5.57 12.52
CA ASN A 320 15.08 5.32 12.31
C ASN A 320 15.47 5.08 10.84
N THR A 321 14.83 5.74 9.87
CA THR A 321 15.02 5.53 8.42
C THR A 321 16.48 5.50 7.99
N ARG A 322 17.36 6.32 8.61
CA ARG A 322 18.80 6.34 8.35
C ARG A 322 19.55 5.06 8.73
N LYS A 323 18.91 4.15 9.48
CA LYS A 323 19.46 2.84 9.87
C LYS A 323 18.97 1.71 8.96
N ILE A 324 18.22 2.02 7.91
CA ILE A 324 17.86 1.03 6.89
C ILE A 324 19.12 0.69 6.12
N ALA A 325 19.50 -0.60 6.17
CA ALA A 325 20.66 -1.12 5.48
C ALA A 325 20.26 -1.51 4.05
N LEU A 326 21.03 -1.02 3.07
CA LEU A 326 20.83 -1.34 1.66
C LEU A 326 21.67 -2.57 1.28
N ASP A 327 21.09 -3.49 0.52
CA ASP A 327 21.71 -4.73 0.05
C ASP A 327 21.56 -4.80 -1.48
N PRO A 328 22.62 -5.18 -2.25
CA PRO A 328 22.56 -5.23 -3.71
C PRO A 328 21.53 -6.24 -4.24
N ARG A 329 21.08 -7.19 -3.41
CA ARG A 329 20.09 -8.22 -3.71
C ARG A 329 18.64 -7.74 -3.50
N VAL A 330 18.45 -6.54 -2.86
CA VAL A 330 17.11 -6.02 -2.55
C VAL A 330 17.02 -4.53 -2.86
N GLN A 331 16.03 -4.16 -3.63
CA GLN A 331 15.71 -2.78 -4.00
C GLN A 331 14.60 -2.25 -3.10
N VAL A 332 14.92 -1.35 -2.18
CA VAL A 332 13.96 -0.82 -1.19
C VAL A 332 13.26 0.42 -1.76
N VAL A 333 11.94 0.36 -1.82
CA VAL A 333 11.08 1.49 -2.21
C VAL A 333 10.36 2.00 -0.97
N MET A 334 10.49 3.30 -0.67
CA MET A 334 9.63 3.98 0.30
C MET A 334 8.45 4.59 -0.45
N ASP A 335 7.25 4.02 -0.28
CA ASP A 335 6.04 4.42 -1.00
C ASP A 335 5.22 5.41 -0.19
N MET A 336 5.03 6.63 -0.73
CA MET A 336 4.21 7.67 -0.10
C MET A 336 2.73 7.33 -0.22
N ASP A 337 2.09 6.94 0.89
CA ASP A 337 0.70 6.49 0.98
C ASP A 337 -0.31 7.60 1.33
N GLY A 338 0.15 8.86 1.43
CA GLY A 338 -0.73 9.98 1.74
C GLY A 338 -1.83 10.19 0.69
N PHE A 339 -3.02 10.54 1.15
CA PHE A 339 -4.16 10.90 0.30
C PHE A 339 -4.48 12.40 0.41
N GLY A 340 -5.32 12.89 -0.50
CA GLY A 340 -5.77 14.28 -0.52
C GLY A 340 -5.52 14.98 -1.86
N PRO A 341 -5.78 16.30 -1.94
CA PRO A 341 -5.51 17.07 -3.15
C PRO A 341 -4.01 17.10 -3.47
N PRO A 342 -3.62 17.36 -4.73
CA PRO A 342 -2.23 17.30 -5.19
C PRO A 342 -1.23 18.05 -4.31
N TRP A 343 -1.59 19.23 -3.81
CA TRP A 343 -0.72 20.02 -2.94
C TRP A 343 -0.41 19.30 -1.60
N MET A 344 -1.42 18.68 -0.99
CA MET A 344 -1.26 17.95 0.29
C MET A 344 -0.37 16.71 0.10
N LYS A 345 -0.56 16.01 -1.01
CA LYS A 345 0.26 14.83 -1.34
C LYS A 345 1.71 15.23 -1.61
N ARG A 346 1.96 16.37 -2.30
CA ARG A 346 3.33 16.90 -2.48
C ARG A 346 3.98 17.25 -1.15
N ASP A 347 3.23 17.87 -0.22
CA ASP A 347 3.75 18.17 1.13
C ASP A 347 4.10 16.89 1.89
N THR A 348 3.25 15.86 1.79
CA THR A 348 3.52 14.53 2.38
C THR A 348 4.75 13.89 1.75
N TYR A 349 4.88 13.93 0.41
CA TYR A 349 6.03 13.40 -0.31
C TYR A 349 7.33 14.10 0.11
N TRP A 350 7.32 15.42 0.18
CA TRP A 350 8.46 16.20 0.63
C TRP A 350 8.86 15.84 2.06
N ARG A 351 7.90 15.77 2.98
CA ARG A 351 8.14 15.49 4.40
C ARG A 351 8.62 14.06 4.65
N ASP A 352 7.99 13.08 4.00
CA ASP A 352 8.16 11.67 4.36
C ASP A 352 9.12 10.94 3.42
N ILE A 353 9.34 11.44 2.22
CA ILE A 353 10.22 10.82 1.23
C ILE A 353 11.50 11.65 1.04
N LYS A 354 11.37 12.91 0.59
CA LYS A 354 12.53 13.72 0.22
C LYS A 354 13.48 13.97 1.38
N ARG A 355 12.95 14.30 2.56
CA ARG A 355 13.74 14.60 3.78
C ARG A 355 14.30 13.35 4.47
N GLU A 356 13.76 12.20 4.21
CA GLU A 356 14.15 10.94 4.83
C GLU A 356 14.48 9.89 3.76
N PRO A 357 15.61 10.09 3.04
CA PRO A 357 15.97 9.25 1.90
C PRO A 357 16.26 7.81 2.33
N VAL A 358 15.78 6.86 1.49
CA VAL A 358 16.11 5.44 1.63
C VAL A 358 16.86 4.99 0.37
N GLN A 359 16.21 4.39 -0.62
CA GLN A 359 16.88 4.01 -1.87
C GLN A 359 16.09 4.48 -3.09
N PHE A 360 14.85 4.06 -3.20
CA PHE A 360 13.93 4.49 -4.25
C PHE A 360 12.65 5.06 -3.65
N ALA A 361 12.02 5.96 -4.39
CA ALA A 361 10.77 6.59 -3.98
C ALA A 361 9.58 5.98 -4.71
N GLY A 362 8.45 5.88 -4.00
CA GLY A 362 7.16 5.50 -4.53
C GLY A 362 6.09 6.58 -4.32
N TRP A 363 5.03 6.48 -5.11
CA TRP A 363 3.86 7.36 -5.06
C TRP A 363 2.60 6.55 -5.19
N LYS A 364 1.74 6.60 -4.19
CA LYS A 364 0.41 6.01 -4.23
C LYS A 364 -0.61 7.00 -4.77
N GLN A 365 -1.41 6.56 -5.73
CA GLN A 365 -2.50 7.30 -6.35
C GLN A 365 -3.82 6.60 -6.08
N PHE A 366 -4.77 7.33 -5.47
CA PHE A 366 -6.12 6.82 -5.26
C PHE A 366 -7.03 7.19 -6.43
N THR A 367 -7.78 6.21 -6.94
CA THR A 367 -8.72 6.41 -8.05
C THR A 367 -10.10 6.84 -7.58
N LYS A 368 -10.45 6.46 -6.36
CA LYS A 368 -11.75 6.83 -5.76
C LYS A 368 -11.72 8.25 -5.27
N ALA A 369 -12.60 9.02 -5.81
CA ALA A 369 -12.74 10.45 -5.67
C ALA A 369 -12.95 10.98 -4.24
N LYS A 370 -13.03 10.15 -3.23
CA LYS A 370 -13.07 10.57 -1.82
C LYS A 370 -11.69 10.93 -1.27
N ASN A 371 -10.65 10.31 -1.82
CA ASN A 371 -9.29 10.41 -1.31
C ASN A 371 -8.46 11.43 -2.10
N ASP A 372 -8.30 11.23 -3.42
CA ASP A 372 -7.53 12.13 -4.28
C ASP A 372 -8.49 12.92 -5.19
N ARG A 373 -8.71 14.21 -4.88
CA ARG A 373 -9.56 15.09 -5.67
C ARG A 373 -8.91 16.44 -5.94
N PRO A 374 -8.54 16.71 -7.19
CA PRO A 374 -8.38 15.73 -8.29
C PRO A 374 -7.21 14.80 -8.04
N PRO A 375 -7.11 13.68 -8.78
CA PRO A 375 -5.88 12.88 -8.83
C PRO A 375 -4.71 13.73 -9.31
N THR A 376 -3.51 13.52 -8.76
CA THR A 376 -2.33 14.26 -9.19
C THR A 376 -1.98 13.88 -10.64
N PRO A 377 -1.85 14.84 -11.56
CA PRO A 377 -1.45 14.55 -12.94
C PRO A 377 -0.07 13.89 -13.01
N ARG A 378 0.10 12.91 -13.92
CA ARG A 378 1.39 12.19 -14.09
C ARG A 378 2.56 13.14 -14.35
N ALA A 379 2.35 14.20 -15.12
CA ALA A 379 3.37 15.22 -15.39
C ALA A 379 3.80 15.98 -14.13
N GLU A 380 2.93 16.16 -13.13
CA GLU A 380 3.29 16.76 -11.84
C GLU A 380 4.06 15.75 -10.97
N ILE A 381 3.69 14.47 -11.01
CA ILE A 381 4.42 13.42 -10.29
C ILE A 381 5.86 13.31 -10.81
N LEU A 382 6.06 13.44 -12.14
CA LEU A 382 7.40 13.41 -12.74
C LEU A 382 8.25 14.64 -12.42
N ARG A 383 7.66 15.71 -11.88
CA ARG A 383 8.40 16.90 -11.42
C ARG A 383 8.86 16.80 -9.96
N LEU A 384 8.46 15.74 -9.26
CA LEU A 384 8.90 15.51 -7.89
C LEU A 384 10.40 15.15 -7.88
N TRP A 385 11.08 15.49 -6.80
CA TRP A 385 12.44 15.03 -6.55
C TRP A 385 12.55 14.43 -5.14
N PRO A 386 13.03 13.17 -5.03
CA PRO A 386 13.39 12.27 -6.16
C PRO A 386 12.17 11.93 -7.02
N VAL A 387 12.40 11.59 -8.28
CA VAL A 387 11.30 11.13 -9.15
C VAL A 387 10.85 9.75 -8.70
N PRO A 388 9.56 9.50 -8.41
CA PRO A 388 9.11 8.18 -7.99
C PRO A 388 9.24 7.16 -9.12
N LEU A 389 9.87 6.03 -8.81
CA LEU A 389 10.04 4.90 -9.72
C LEU A 389 9.08 3.73 -9.43
N TYR A 390 8.27 3.86 -8.40
CA TYR A 390 7.15 2.97 -8.10
C TYR A 390 5.88 3.79 -8.00
N ILE A 391 4.88 3.42 -8.79
CA ILE A 391 3.56 4.07 -8.80
C ILE A 391 2.52 3.03 -8.40
N GLN A 392 1.91 3.22 -7.25
CA GLN A 392 0.83 2.36 -6.79
C GLN A 392 -0.53 3.00 -7.04
N ILE A 393 -1.44 2.29 -7.67
CA ILE A 393 -2.79 2.74 -7.99
C ILE A 393 -3.79 1.89 -7.21
N GLN A 394 -4.60 2.59 -6.36
CA GLN A 394 -5.60 1.97 -5.49
C GLN A 394 -7.01 2.50 -5.74
#